data_c4824b86862e3c9e7d0b5dfb4f14cdb2
#
_entry.id   c4824b86862e3c9e7d0b5dfb4f14cdb2
#
_cell.length_a   1.000
_cell.length_b   1.000
_cell.length_c   1.000
_cell.angle_alpha   90.00
_cell.angle_beta   90.00
_cell.angle_gamma   90.00
#
_symmetry.space_group_name_H-M   'P 1'
#
loop_
_entity.id
_entity.type
_entity.pdbx_description
1 polymer ?
#
loop_
_entity_poly.entity_id
_entity_poly.type
_entity_poly.pdbx_seq_one_letter_code
_entity_poly.pdbx_strand_id
1 'polypeptide(L)'
;MTQMSDEMKRRFDAEVAKYPAEQKQSAVMACLAIVQQEQGWVSAEAENGVAAYLGMPPIAVHEVTTFYNMYNQQPVGQFKLNVCTNLPCQLRNGETALQHLCGKLGVEPYGTTADGVFTVQPSECLGACADAPVLLVNDRQMLSYMSEPRLDELVETLKAAAK
;
A
#
# COMPACT_ATOMS: atom_id res chain seq x y z
N MET A 1 -12.21 -20.42 3.80
CA MET A 1 -12.54 -19.83 2.49
C MET A 1 -13.23 -18.51 2.78
N THR A 2 -12.53 -17.40 2.66
CA THR A 2 -13.14 -16.08 2.76
C THR A 2 -14.10 -15.95 1.57
N GLN A 3 -15.41 -16.07 1.81
CA GLN A 3 -16.40 -15.92 0.75
C GLN A 3 -16.33 -14.49 0.24
N MET A 4 -15.99 -14.34 -1.04
CA MET A 4 -16.13 -13.04 -1.70
C MET A 4 -17.57 -12.57 -1.57
N SER A 5 -17.77 -11.35 -1.05
CA SER A 5 -19.09 -10.74 -0.96
C SER A 5 -19.73 -10.57 -2.34
N ASP A 6 -21.04 -10.54 -2.42
CA ASP A 6 -21.72 -10.29 -3.70
C ASP A 6 -21.38 -8.88 -4.25
N GLU A 7 -21.08 -7.93 -3.37
CA GLU A 7 -20.61 -6.61 -3.76
C GLU A 7 -19.22 -6.68 -4.41
N MET A 8 -18.28 -7.43 -3.80
CA MET A 8 -16.96 -7.64 -4.37
C MET A 8 -17.04 -8.30 -5.76
N LYS A 9 -17.89 -9.31 -5.90
CA LYS A 9 -18.11 -9.97 -7.21
C LYS A 9 -18.63 -9.01 -8.26
N ARG A 10 -19.62 -8.17 -7.92
CA ARG A 10 -20.14 -7.14 -8.86
C ARG A 10 -19.05 -6.17 -9.29
N ARG A 11 -18.18 -5.76 -8.37
CA ARG A 11 -17.03 -4.89 -8.69
C ARG A 11 -16.02 -5.61 -9.59
N PHE A 12 -15.75 -6.90 -9.34
CA PHE A 12 -14.90 -7.72 -10.21
C PHE A 12 -15.48 -7.86 -11.61
N ASP A 13 -16.78 -8.14 -11.73
CA ASP A 13 -17.47 -8.23 -13.02
C ASP A 13 -17.33 -6.92 -13.82
N ALA A 14 -17.47 -5.77 -13.16
CA ALA A 14 -17.31 -4.47 -13.80
C ALA A 14 -15.88 -4.24 -14.30
N GLU A 15 -14.85 -4.72 -13.57
CA GLU A 15 -13.45 -4.62 -14.03
C GLU A 15 -13.16 -5.58 -15.19
N VAL A 16 -13.63 -6.82 -15.09
CA VAL A 16 -13.47 -7.84 -16.15
C VAL A 16 -14.14 -7.41 -17.45
N ALA A 17 -15.30 -6.76 -17.37
CA ALA A 17 -16.03 -6.28 -18.54
C ALA A 17 -15.29 -5.23 -19.39
N LYS A 18 -14.19 -4.66 -18.87
CA LYS A 18 -13.32 -3.72 -19.62
C LYS A 18 -12.39 -4.42 -20.61
N TYR A 19 -12.28 -5.73 -20.56
CA TYR A 19 -11.38 -6.54 -21.36
C TYR A 19 -12.14 -7.53 -22.24
N PRO A 20 -11.56 -8.01 -23.36
CA PRO A 20 -12.12 -9.11 -24.12
C PRO A 20 -12.34 -10.36 -23.25
N ALA A 21 -13.34 -11.15 -23.56
CA ALA A 21 -13.74 -12.32 -22.76
C ALA A 21 -12.59 -13.33 -22.53
N GLU A 22 -11.74 -13.49 -23.54
CA GLU A 22 -10.54 -14.35 -23.49
C GLU A 22 -9.38 -13.75 -22.69
N GLN A 23 -9.45 -12.49 -22.30
CA GLN A 23 -8.39 -11.76 -21.60
C GLN A 23 -8.81 -11.27 -20.21
N LYS A 24 -9.77 -11.91 -19.59
CA LYS A 24 -10.28 -11.51 -18.25
C LYS A 24 -9.20 -11.46 -17.17
N GLN A 25 -8.13 -12.25 -17.31
CA GLN A 25 -6.96 -12.21 -16.43
C GLN A 25 -6.27 -10.85 -16.39
N SER A 26 -6.44 -9.99 -17.40
CA SER A 26 -5.92 -8.62 -17.40
C SER A 26 -6.54 -7.74 -16.31
N ALA A 27 -7.65 -8.14 -15.72
CA ALA A 27 -8.28 -7.46 -14.59
C ALA A 27 -7.63 -7.79 -13.21
N VAL A 28 -6.56 -8.63 -13.16
CA VAL A 28 -5.99 -9.12 -11.90
C VAL A 28 -5.60 -8.00 -10.95
N MET A 29 -4.94 -6.95 -11.44
CA MET A 29 -4.54 -5.82 -10.62
C MET A 29 -5.74 -5.07 -10.03
N ALA A 30 -6.78 -4.84 -10.83
CA ALA A 30 -7.99 -4.18 -10.36
C ALA A 30 -8.73 -5.04 -9.31
N CYS A 31 -8.82 -6.35 -9.52
CA CYS A 31 -9.42 -7.28 -8.55
C CYS A 31 -8.64 -7.28 -7.22
N LEU A 32 -7.31 -7.33 -7.26
CA LEU A 32 -6.47 -7.25 -6.07
C LEU A 32 -6.62 -5.91 -5.33
N ALA A 33 -6.71 -4.80 -6.07
CA ALA A 33 -6.97 -3.49 -5.47
C ALA A 33 -8.33 -3.42 -4.76
N ILE A 34 -9.37 -4.06 -5.32
CA ILE A 34 -10.69 -4.16 -4.69
C ILE A 34 -10.60 -4.97 -3.40
N VAL A 35 -9.91 -6.12 -3.42
CA VAL A 35 -9.66 -6.92 -2.21
C VAL A 35 -8.99 -6.08 -1.13
N GLN A 36 -7.90 -5.39 -1.47
CA GLN A 36 -7.17 -4.57 -0.52
C GLN A 36 -8.00 -3.41 0.04
N GLN A 37 -8.87 -2.80 -0.77
CA GLN A 37 -9.77 -1.74 -0.30
C GLN A 37 -10.79 -2.26 0.73
N GLU A 38 -11.24 -3.51 0.62
CA GLU A 38 -12.22 -4.09 1.54
C GLU A 38 -11.58 -4.73 2.78
N GLN A 39 -10.41 -5.35 2.63
CA GLN A 39 -9.75 -6.12 3.68
C GLN A 39 -8.56 -5.41 4.33
N GLY A 40 -8.10 -4.29 3.75
CA GLY A 40 -6.90 -3.56 4.18
C GLY A 40 -5.58 -4.16 3.67
N TRP A 41 -5.59 -5.42 3.26
CA TRP A 41 -4.43 -6.15 2.75
C TRP A 41 -4.87 -7.33 1.86
N VAL A 42 -3.93 -7.96 1.17
CA VAL A 42 -4.18 -9.11 0.29
C VAL A 42 -3.58 -10.36 0.93
N SER A 43 -4.42 -11.22 1.49
CA SER A 43 -3.99 -12.50 2.05
C SER A 43 -3.79 -13.55 0.95
N ALA A 44 -3.03 -14.62 1.26
CA ALA A 44 -2.90 -15.78 0.37
C ALA A 44 -4.26 -16.42 0.02
N GLU A 45 -5.22 -16.40 0.94
CA GLU A 45 -6.59 -16.84 0.64
C GLU A 45 -7.29 -15.94 -0.36
N ALA A 46 -7.10 -14.61 -0.24
CA ALA A 46 -7.66 -13.66 -1.17
C ALA A 46 -7.03 -13.78 -2.56
N GLU A 47 -5.71 -13.99 -2.66
CA GLU A 47 -5.03 -14.31 -3.93
C GLU A 47 -5.63 -15.55 -4.60
N ASN A 48 -5.83 -16.63 -3.84
CA ASN A 48 -6.49 -17.85 -4.33
C ASN A 48 -7.91 -17.58 -4.82
N GLY A 49 -8.65 -16.72 -4.11
CA GLY A 49 -9.99 -16.31 -4.52
C GLY A 49 -9.99 -15.56 -5.85
N VAL A 50 -9.10 -14.59 -6.02
CA VAL A 50 -8.92 -13.84 -7.28
C VAL A 50 -8.48 -14.78 -8.41
N ALA A 51 -7.54 -15.69 -8.13
CA ALA A 51 -7.07 -16.68 -9.11
C ALA A 51 -8.21 -17.56 -9.62
N ALA A 52 -9.02 -18.11 -8.71
CA ALA A 52 -10.18 -18.93 -9.06
C ALA A 52 -11.21 -18.15 -9.88
N TYR A 53 -11.48 -16.88 -9.49
CA TYR A 53 -12.45 -16.02 -10.18
C TYR A 53 -12.00 -15.69 -11.62
N LEU A 54 -10.73 -15.37 -11.81
CA LEU A 54 -10.18 -15.03 -13.13
C LEU A 54 -9.77 -16.27 -13.95
N GLY A 55 -9.75 -17.47 -13.37
CA GLY A 55 -9.28 -18.69 -14.01
C GLY A 55 -7.76 -18.67 -14.27
N MET A 56 -7.02 -18.10 -13.32
CA MET A 56 -5.55 -18.02 -13.34
C MET A 56 -4.93 -19.04 -12.38
N PRO A 57 -3.69 -19.49 -12.61
CA PRO A 57 -2.94 -20.20 -11.60
C PRO A 57 -2.71 -19.30 -10.38
N PRO A 58 -2.84 -19.79 -9.12
CA PRO A 58 -2.60 -18.98 -7.91
C PRO A 58 -1.22 -18.30 -7.90
N ILE A 59 -0.20 -18.99 -8.38
CA ILE A 59 1.16 -18.45 -8.47
C ILE A 59 1.24 -17.18 -9.34
N ALA A 60 0.49 -17.12 -10.44
CA ALA A 60 0.46 -15.96 -11.32
C ALA A 60 -0.18 -14.72 -10.66
N VAL A 61 -1.13 -14.93 -9.73
CA VAL A 61 -1.67 -13.84 -8.91
C VAL A 61 -0.66 -13.42 -7.85
N HIS A 62 0.01 -14.39 -7.20
CA HIS A 62 1.06 -14.12 -6.21
C HIS A 62 2.25 -13.36 -6.81
N GLU A 63 2.65 -13.64 -8.04
CA GLU A 63 3.66 -12.86 -8.75
C GLU A 63 3.29 -11.37 -8.85
N VAL A 64 2.03 -11.06 -9.08
CA VAL A 64 1.55 -9.66 -9.15
C VAL A 64 1.62 -9.00 -7.77
N THR A 65 1.16 -9.65 -6.71
CA THR A 65 1.18 -9.07 -5.36
C THR A 65 2.57 -8.89 -4.79
N THR A 66 3.51 -9.75 -5.16
CA THR A 66 4.92 -9.63 -4.72
C THR A 66 5.71 -8.63 -5.55
N PHE A 67 5.37 -8.45 -6.82
CA PHE A 67 6.06 -7.51 -7.70
C PHE A 67 5.64 -6.05 -7.45
N TYR A 68 4.35 -5.80 -7.24
CA TYR A 68 3.82 -4.44 -7.06
C TYR A 68 3.72 -4.09 -5.58
N ASN A 69 4.60 -3.21 -5.10
CA ASN A 69 4.75 -2.81 -3.70
C ASN A 69 3.54 -2.07 -3.09
N MET A 70 2.55 -1.71 -3.91
CA MET A 70 1.30 -1.13 -3.40
C MET A 70 0.37 -2.17 -2.77
N TYR A 71 0.58 -3.46 -3.03
CA TYR A 71 -0.19 -4.52 -2.38
C TYR A 71 0.45 -4.89 -1.03
N ASN A 72 -0.36 -4.78 0.02
CA ASN A 72 0.04 -5.15 1.37
C ASN A 72 -0.20 -6.66 1.55
N GLN A 73 0.85 -7.44 1.74
CA GLN A 73 0.74 -8.90 1.96
C GLN A 73 0.52 -9.26 3.44
N GLN A 74 0.53 -8.27 4.30
CA GLN A 74 0.26 -8.39 5.74
C GLN A 74 -0.62 -7.23 6.18
N PRO A 75 -1.34 -7.36 7.31
CA PRO A 75 -2.07 -6.24 7.88
C PRO A 75 -1.17 -5.03 8.10
N VAL A 76 -1.67 -3.86 7.69
CA VAL A 76 -1.01 -2.56 7.90
C VAL A 76 -1.85 -1.70 8.84
N GLY A 77 -1.23 -0.69 9.43
CA GLY A 77 -1.91 0.28 10.25
C GLY A 77 -2.92 1.12 9.45
N GLN A 78 -3.75 1.86 10.18
CA GLN A 78 -4.74 2.78 9.58
C GLN A 78 -4.07 3.78 8.62
N PHE A 79 -2.84 4.21 8.94
CA PHE A 79 -2.01 5.07 8.12
C PHE A 79 -0.71 4.38 7.74
N LYS A 80 -0.58 4.00 6.48
CA LYS A 80 0.65 3.51 5.90
C LYS A 80 1.47 4.69 5.38
N LEU A 81 2.67 4.89 5.92
CA LEU A 81 3.59 5.95 5.58
C LEU A 81 4.75 5.39 4.73
N ASN A 82 4.68 5.61 3.43
CA ASN A 82 5.72 5.18 2.49
C ASN A 82 6.73 6.32 2.30
N VAL A 83 7.91 6.19 2.86
CA VAL A 83 8.97 7.22 2.79
C VAL A 83 9.92 6.90 1.64
N CYS A 84 10.06 7.80 0.69
CA CYS A 84 10.99 7.61 -0.42
C CYS A 84 12.44 7.67 0.07
N THR A 85 13.16 6.58 -0.12
CA THR A 85 14.60 6.46 0.21
C THR A 85 15.49 6.32 -1.03
N ASN A 86 14.92 6.50 -2.22
CA ASN A 86 15.67 6.45 -3.48
C ASN A 86 16.67 7.60 -3.58
N LEU A 87 17.71 7.44 -4.40
CA LEU A 87 18.90 8.28 -4.42
C LEU A 87 18.62 9.80 -4.35
N PRO A 88 17.74 10.42 -5.16
CA PRO A 88 17.48 11.85 -5.04
C PRO A 88 16.90 12.28 -3.70
N CYS A 89 16.00 11.48 -3.12
CA CYS A 89 15.45 11.73 -1.79
C CYS A 89 16.49 11.50 -0.70
N GLN A 90 17.35 10.48 -0.85
CA GLN A 90 18.46 10.21 0.08
C GLN A 90 19.42 11.40 0.15
N LEU A 91 19.79 12.01 -0.99
CA LEU A 91 20.62 13.22 -1.04
C LEU A 91 19.96 14.45 -0.37
N ARG A 92 18.64 14.38 -0.14
CA ARG A 92 17.82 15.40 0.52
C ARG A 92 17.24 14.93 1.85
N ASN A 93 17.96 14.05 2.56
CA ASN A 93 17.61 13.51 3.89
C ASN A 93 16.40 12.56 3.92
N GLY A 94 16.11 11.85 2.83
CA GLY A 94 15.01 10.85 2.82
C GLY A 94 15.24 9.72 3.81
N GLU A 95 16.47 9.23 3.94
CA GLU A 95 16.81 8.21 4.95
C GLU A 95 16.64 8.74 6.38
N THR A 96 17.08 9.98 6.63
CA THR A 96 16.90 10.65 7.93
C THR A 96 15.40 10.78 8.27
N ALA A 97 14.57 11.12 7.27
CA ALA A 97 13.11 11.20 7.44
C ALA A 97 12.50 9.86 7.84
N LEU A 98 12.93 8.75 7.22
CA LEU A 98 12.52 7.40 7.58
C LEU A 98 12.90 7.07 9.02
N GLN A 99 14.17 7.26 9.37
CA GLN A 99 14.69 6.98 10.72
C GLN A 99 14.01 7.83 11.79
N HIS A 100 13.74 9.10 11.51
CA HIS A 100 13.01 9.99 12.41
C HIS A 100 11.60 9.48 12.69
N LEU A 101 10.85 9.07 11.65
CA LEU A 101 9.50 8.50 11.82
C LEU A 101 9.54 7.18 12.61
N CYS A 102 10.46 6.29 12.26
CA CYS A 102 10.61 5.03 12.97
C CYS A 102 10.92 5.25 14.45
N GLY A 103 11.87 6.14 14.77
CA GLY A 103 12.22 6.48 16.15
C GLY A 103 11.06 7.13 16.92
N LYS A 104 10.34 8.07 16.28
CA LYS A 104 9.19 8.76 16.89
C LYS A 104 8.02 7.81 17.18
N LEU A 105 7.78 6.85 16.30
CA LEU A 105 6.67 5.90 16.42
C LEU A 105 7.06 4.60 17.14
N GLY A 106 8.34 4.41 17.46
CA GLY A 106 8.85 3.22 18.17
C GLY A 106 8.71 1.94 17.34
N VAL A 107 8.91 2.02 16.02
CA VAL A 107 8.82 0.90 15.10
C VAL A 107 10.09 0.76 14.26
N GLU A 108 10.40 -0.45 13.81
CA GLU A 108 11.38 -0.68 12.76
C GLU A 108 10.77 -0.42 11.37
N PRO A 109 11.59 -0.22 10.33
CA PRO A 109 11.09 -0.20 8.95
C PRO A 109 10.22 -1.42 8.64
N TYR A 110 9.09 -1.20 7.98
CA TYR A 110 7.98 -2.15 7.75
C TYR A 110 7.19 -2.52 9.01
N GLY A 111 7.51 -1.90 10.15
CA GLY A 111 6.80 -2.12 11.41
C GLY A 111 5.47 -1.35 11.49
N THR A 112 4.55 -1.93 12.27
CA THR A 112 3.27 -1.31 12.63
C THR A 112 3.27 -1.01 14.13
N THR A 113 2.77 0.17 14.51
CA THR A 113 2.64 0.56 15.94
C THR A 113 1.69 -0.40 16.67
N ALA A 114 1.93 -0.59 17.96
CA ALA A 114 1.16 -1.54 18.79
C ALA A 114 -0.36 -1.22 18.83
N ASP A 115 -0.71 0.04 18.65
CA ASP A 115 -2.10 0.52 18.56
C ASP A 115 -2.74 0.31 17.17
N GLY A 116 -1.95 -0.20 16.18
CA GLY A 116 -2.43 -0.43 14.83
C GLY A 116 -2.66 0.86 14.01
N VAL A 117 -2.20 2.01 14.48
CA VAL A 117 -2.46 3.29 13.82
C VAL A 117 -1.50 3.52 12.64
N PHE A 118 -0.21 3.27 12.83
CA PHE A 118 0.79 3.56 11.80
C PHE A 118 1.56 2.32 11.35
N THR A 119 1.81 2.25 10.04
CA THR A 119 2.87 1.42 9.47
C THR A 119 3.85 2.31 8.74
N VAL A 120 5.14 2.17 9.01
CA VAL A 120 6.20 2.96 8.35
C VAL A 120 7.05 2.04 7.49
N GLN A 121 7.22 2.39 6.22
CA GLN A 121 8.08 1.61 5.33
C GLN A 121 8.86 2.48 4.35
N PRO A 122 10.09 2.06 4.00
CA PRO A 122 10.80 2.67 2.89
C PRO A 122 10.08 2.38 1.58
N SER A 123 10.24 3.29 0.62
CA SER A 123 9.68 3.13 -0.71
C SER A 123 10.72 3.49 -1.76
N GLU A 124 10.62 2.85 -2.91
CA GLU A 124 11.31 3.27 -4.12
C GLU A 124 10.81 4.63 -4.59
N CYS A 125 11.38 5.12 -5.70
CA CYS A 125 11.10 6.45 -6.19
C CYS A 125 9.60 6.71 -6.42
N LEU A 126 9.07 7.70 -5.71
CA LEU A 126 7.67 8.14 -5.81
C LEU A 126 7.44 9.18 -6.94
N GLY A 127 8.47 9.48 -7.74
CA GLY A 127 8.34 10.35 -8.91
C GLY A 127 8.35 11.85 -8.63
N ALA A 128 8.55 12.30 -7.37
CA ALA A 128 8.52 13.72 -6.98
C ALA A 128 9.89 14.20 -6.47
N CYS A 129 10.97 13.87 -7.18
CA CYS A 129 12.34 14.12 -6.74
C CYS A 129 12.67 15.61 -6.55
N ALA A 130 12.03 16.52 -7.29
CA ALA A 130 12.21 17.96 -7.13
C ALA A 130 11.76 18.45 -5.75
N ASP A 131 10.79 17.77 -5.16
CA ASP A 131 10.14 18.14 -3.89
C ASP A 131 10.65 17.33 -2.69
N ALA A 132 11.77 16.64 -2.87
CA ALA A 132 12.36 15.78 -1.84
C ALA A 132 12.67 16.51 -0.51
N PRO A 133 12.59 15.82 0.63
CA PRO A 133 12.12 14.45 0.83
C PRO A 133 10.61 14.32 0.66
N VAL A 134 10.15 13.21 0.10
CA VAL A 134 8.72 12.96 -0.12
C VAL A 134 8.26 11.69 0.58
N LEU A 135 6.98 11.69 0.93
CA LEU A 135 6.33 10.53 1.52
C LEU A 135 4.91 10.42 0.96
N LEU A 136 4.39 9.20 0.93
CA LEU A 136 3.05 8.88 0.44
C LEU A 136 2.23 8.25 1.57
N VAL A 137 1.08 8.84 1.90
CA VAL A 137 0.15 8.31 2.90
C VAL A 137 -0.90 7.46 2.21
N ASN A 138 -1.05 6.20 2.66
CA ASN A 138 -2.06 5.24 2.18
C ASN A 138 -2.08 5.07 0.65
N ASP A 139 -0.93 5.16 -0.01
CA ASP A 139 -0.77 5.07 -1.47
C ASP A 139 -1.62 6.09 -2.26
N ARG A 140 -2.01 7.22 -1.64
CA ARG A 140 -2.92 8.21 -2.23
C ARG A 140 -2.47 9.65 -2.08
N GLN A 141 -2.01 10.04 -0.90
CA GLN A 141 -1.66 11.42 -0.61
C GLN A 141 -0.15 11.62 -0.60
N MET A 142 0.38 12.28 -1.62
CA MET A 142 1.78 12.69 -1.69
C MET A 142 2.01 13.92 -0.83
N LEU A 143 3.05 13.88 0.01
CA LEU A 143 3.52 15.00 0.82
C LEU A 143 4.98 15.30 0.48
N SER A 144 5.28 16.58 0.28
CA SER A 144 6.56 17.08 -0.22
C SER A 144 7.30 17.88 0.86
N TYR A 145 8.63 17.98 0.70
CA TYR A 145 9.51 18.75 1.59
C TYR A 145 9.38 18.32 3.06
N MET A 146 9.32 17.01 3.31
CA MET A 146 9.05 16.41 4.61
C MET A 146 10.27 16.47 5.52
N SER A 147 10.51 17.66 6.09
CA SER A 147 11.48 17.85 7.18
C SER A 147 10.98 17.24 8.48
N GLU A 148 11.89 16.98 9.45
CA GLU A 148 11.52 16.41 10.76
C GLU A 148 10.36 17.16 11.44
N PRO A 149 10.32 18.52 11.51
CA PRO A 149 9.18 19.22 12.10
C PRO A 149 7.86 18.96 11.37
N ARG A 150 7.90 18.86 10.03
CA ARG A 150 6.69 18.56 9.24
C ARG A 150 6.24 17.11 9.41
N LEU A 151 7.16 16.18 9.59
CA LEU A 151 6.85 14.80 9.95
C LEU A 151 6.20 14.71 11.32
N ASP A 152 6.68 15.50 12.28
CA ASP A 152 6.09 15.58 13.61
C ASP A 152 4.66 16.09 13.59
N GLU A 153 4.41 17.17 12.86
CA GLU A 153 3.07 17.73 12.65
C GLU A 153 2.13 16.75 11.95
N LEU A 154 2.64 16.05 10.95
CA LEU A 154 1.89 15.01 10.24
C LEU A 154 1.44 13.90 11.19
N VAL A 155 2.37 13.37 12.00
CA VAL A 155 2.06 12.30 12.97
C VAL A 155 0.96 12.74 13.94
N GLU A 156 1.06 13.95 14.51
CA GLU A 156 0.04 14.46 15.43
C GLU A 156 -1.32 14.67 14.74
N THR A 157 -1.30 15.18 13.50
CA THR A 157 -2.52 15.37 12.70
C THR A 157 -3.21 14.02 12.41
N LEU A 158 -2.44 13.02 12.00
CA LEU A 158 -2.97 11.70 11.70
C LEU A 158 -3.44 10.96 12.96
N LYS A 159 -2.72 11.09 14.09
CA LYS A 159 -3.18 10.56 15.39
C LYS A 159 -4.53 11.13 15.80
N ALA A 160 -4.72 12.45 15.64
CA ALA A 160 -6.00 13.10 15.96
C ALA A 160 -7.15 12.64 15.04
N ALA A 161 -6.82 12.16 13.82
CA ALA A 161 -7.80 11.63 12.86
C ALA A 161 -8.02 10.11 12.99
N ALA A 162 -7.22 9.42 13.81
CA ALA A 162 -7.35 7.98 14.03
C ALA A 162 -8.68 7.65 14.73
N LYS A 163 -9.29 6.53 14.31
CA LYS A 163 -10.59 6.05 14.83
C LYS A 163 -10.39 4.87 15.76
#